data_1d26337c983b7c47fb7e2be5178c1514
#
_entry.id   1d26337c983b7c47fb7e2be5178c1514
#
_cell.length_a   1.000
_cell.length_b   1.000
_cell.length_c   1.000
_cell.angle_alpha   90.00
_cell.angle_beta   90.00
_cell.angle_gamma   90.00
#
_symmetry.space_group_name_H-M   'P 1'
#
loop_
_entity.id
_entity.type
_entity.pdbx_description
1 polymer ?
#
loop_
_entity_poly.entity_id
_entity_poly.type
_entity_poly.pdbx_seq_one_letter_code
_entity_poly.pdbx_strand_id
1 'polypeptide(L)'
;MRAVQDGKLEKENLLAESSFCLGCRACEPVCPAGVEYGVLIEEARDILWNGKNRPLIIKFLLFLTGSRIGIWALGFLSPFAKNRTSDPKINLMLGCIERRIFPKVSKSVAAIAPEVSVCKSQSCCGALAAHNGELELGKDMAKKLGDELQGTIVTTAGGCAAHLSSVLGRDRVKEFSEYWADRSSNSKKLELNGRVIRVGFQDSCHLKNGMGVSAEPRKIISSIADLIEIPNAGGCCGAAGSYSLLQKKASRQVIAPKIADIKSLNLDYVVTVNPGCTRQLVTELKRAKVKTKVIHLAELVAMVN
;
A
#
# COMPACT_ATOMS: atom_id res chain seq x y z
N MET A 1 -20.30 6.53 -16.00
CA MET A 1 -20.21 5.18 -16.60
C MET A 1 -21.50 4.84 -17.35
N ARG A 2 -22.67 4.76 -16.70
CA ARG A 2 -23.93 4.41 -17.36
C ARG A 2 -24.26 5.32 -18.57
N ALA A 3 -24.04 6.62 -18.48
CA ALA A 3 -24.27 7.54 -19.58
C ALA A 3 -23.42 7.24 -20.84
N VAL A 4 -22.23 6.68 -20.66
CA VAL A 4 -21.38 6.20 -21.77
C VAL A 4 -21.93 4.90 -22.34
N GLN A 5 -22.35 3.98 -21.49
CA GLN A 5 -23.01 2.73 -21.93
C GLN A 5 -24.30 3.02 -22.72
N ASP A 6 -25.08 4.01 -22.30
CA ASP A 6 -26.31 4.44 -22.94
C ASP A 6 -26.07 5.33 -24.18
N GLY A 7 -24.80 5.56 -24.58
CA GLY A 7 -24.45 6.43 -25.72
C GLY A 7 -24.74 7.93 -25.53
N LYS A 8 -24.99 8.35 -24.28
CA LYS A 8 -25.31 9.76 -23.95
C LYS A 8 -24.06 10.61 -23.67
N LEU A 9 -22.90 9.97 -23.50
CA LEU A 9 -21.62 10.61 -23.22
C LEU A 9 -20.50 9.89 -23.97
N GLU A 10 -19.59 10.66 -24.54
CA GLU A 10 -18.41 10.12 -25.25
C GLU A 10 -17.44 9.47 -24.26
N LYS A 11 -16.75 8.39 -24.71
CA LYS A 11 -15.78 7.64 -23.92
C LYS A 11 -14.62 8.52 -23.43
N GLU A 12 -14.21 9.48 -24.23
CA GLU A 12 -13.12 10.42 -23.95
C GLU A 12 -13.41 11.27 -22.69
N ASN A 13 -14.66 11.68 -22.50
CA ASN A 13 -15.07 12.41 -21.29
C ASN A 13 -14.94 11.54 -20.04
N LEU A 14 -15.34 10.27 -20.12
CA LEU A 14 -15.16 9.34 -18.99
C LEU A 14 -13.68 9.03 -18.72
N LEU A 15 -12.86 8.97 -19.77
CA LEU A 15 -11.41 8.77 -19.65
C LEU A 15 -10.78 9.94 -18.87
N ALA A 16 -11.12 11.18 -19.22
CA ALA A 16 -10.63 12.35 -18.51
C ALA A 16 -10.99 12.30 -17.02
N GLU A 17 -12.28 12.11 -16.70
CA GLU A 17 -12.76 12.04 -15.30
C GLU A 17 -12.16 10.86 -14.52
N SER A 18 -12.07 9.68 -15.14
CA SER A 18 -11.47 8.49 -14.50
C SER A 18 -9.99 8.68 -14.17
N SER A 19 -9.28 9.54 -14.91
CA SER A 19 -7.87 9.86 -14.68
C SER A 19 -7.63 10.69 -13.42
N PHE A 20 -8.64 11.44 -12.95
CA PHE A 20 -8.59 12.20 -11.71
C PHE A 20 -8.99 11.39 -10.48
N CYS A 21 -9.63 10.24 -10.65
CA CYS A 21 -9.96 9.37 -9.53
C CYS A 21 -8.69 8.75 -8.92
N LEU A 22 -8.53 8.90 -7.60
CA LEU A 22 -7.42 8.31 -6.85
C LEU A 22 -7.57 6.79 -6.65
N GLY A 23 -8.74 6.21 -6.90
CA GLY A 23 -9.03 4.81 -6.57
C GLY A 23 -8.95 4.51 -5.06
N CYS A 24 -9.13 5.50 -4.21
CA CYS A 24 -8.96 5.37 -2.76
C CYS A 24 -10.13 4.67 -2.05
N ARG A 25 -11.22 4.38 -2.74
CA ARG A 25 -12.42 3.69 -2.25
C ARG A 25 -13.13 4.40 -1.07
N ALA A 26 -12.79 5.64 -0.74
CA ALA A 26 -13.41 6.38 0.37
C ALA A 26 -14.90 6.69 0.16
N CYS A 27 -15.39 6.62 -1.07
CA CYS A 27 -16.79 6.77 -1.41
C CYS A 27 -17.64 5.52 -1.08
N GLU A 28 -17.02 4.34 -0.92
CA GLU A 28 -17.74 3.08 -0.68
C GLU A 28 -18.38 3.01 0.71
N PRO A 29 -17.65 3.28 1.82
CA PRO A 29 -18.23 3.21 3.17
C PRO A 29 -19.35 4.21 3.43
N VAL A 30 -19.43 5.28 2.63
CA VAL A 30 -20.46 6.33 2.77
C VAL A 30 -21.57 6.23 1.72
N CYS A 31 -21.50 5.24 0.84
CA CYS A 31 -22.49 5.05 -0.20
C CYS A 31 -23.74 4.33 0.36
N PRO A 32 -24.91 4.99 0.39
CA PRO A 32 -26.12 4.36 0.92
C PRO A 32 -26.62 3.20 0.05
N ALA A 33 -26.20 3.14 -1.22
CA ALA A 33 -26.54 2.08 -2.16
C ALA A 33 -25.54 0.91 -2.18
N GLY A 34 -24.49 0.95 -1.35
CA GLY A 34 -23.47 -0.11 -1.26
C GLY A 34 -22.67 -0.32 -2.56
N VAL A 35 -22.47 0.73 -3.36
CA VAL A 35 -21.75 0.61 -4.65
C VAL A 35 -20.27 0.36 -4.40
N GLU A 36 -19.76 -0.76 -4.91
CA GLU A 36 -18.32 -1.11 -4.92
C GLU A 36 -17.60 -0.33 -6.02
N TYR A 37 -17.42 0.96 -5.80
CA TYR A 37 -16.87 1.87 -6.80
C TYR A 37 -15.43 1.52 -7.22
N GLY A 38 -14.64 0.90 -6.34
CA GLY A 38 -13.28 0.43 -6.64
C GLY A 38 -13.26 -0.55 -7.81
N VAL A 39 -14.19 -1.50 -7.83
CA VAL A 39 -14.36 -2.47 -8.93
C VAL A 39 -14.75 -1.73 -10.21
N LEU A 40 -15.78 -0.88 -10.13
CA LEU A 40 -16.28 -0.14 -11.29
C LEU A 40 -15.22 0.77 -11.93
N ILE A 41 -14.36 1.41 -11.15
CA ILE A 41 -13.33 2.30 -11.70
C ILE A 41 -12.19 1.52 -12.35
N GLU A 42 -11.85 0.32 -11.83
CA GLU A 42 -10.87 -0.56 -12.45
C GLU A 42 -11.38 -1.11 -13.78
N GLU A 43 -12.61 -1.60 -13.83
CA GLU A 43 -13.27 -2.05 -15.06
C GLU A 43 -13.38 -0.91 -16.10
N ALA A 44 -13.79 0.29 -15.65
CA ALA A 44 -13.84 1.44 -16.54
C ALA A 44 -12.47 1.79 -17.13
N ARG A 45 -11.40 1.75 -16.33
CA ARG A 45 -10.04 1.98 -16.81
C ARG A 45 -9.58 0.89 -17.77
N ASP A 46 -9.94 -0.37 -17.54
CA ASP A 46 -9.64 -1.48 -18.43
C ASP A 46 -10.25 -1.25 -19.82
N ILE A 47 -11.53 -0.88 -19.88
CA ILE A 47 -12.24 -0.58 -21.12
C ILE A 47 -11.66 0.66 -21.83
N LEU A 48 -11.36 1.73 -21.07
CA LEU A 48 -10.94 3.02 -21.63
C LEU A 48 -9.47 3.06 -22.03
N TRP A 49 -8.60 2.37 -21.29
CA TRP A 49 -7.17 2.38 -21.50
C TRP A 49 -6.64 1.17 -22.28
N ASN A 50 -7.52 0.30 -22.71
CA ASN A 50 -7.17 -0.94 -23.38
C ASN A 50 -6.23 -0.69 -24.57
N GLY A 51 -4.93 -0.86 -24.32
CA GLY A 51 -3.83 -0.93 -25.29
C GLY A 51 -3.37 0.37 -25.93
N LYS A 52 -4.21 1.36 -26.19
CA LYS A 52 -3.87 2.49 -27.09
C LYS A 52 -3.53 3.81 -26.40
N ASN A 53 -4.19 4.15 -25.31
CA ASN A 53 -4.08 5.49 -24.68
C ASN A 53 -3.27 5.51 -23.38
N ARG A 54 -2.51 4.45 -23.10
CA ARG A 54 -1.76 4.34 -21.86
C ARG A 54 -0.43 5.09 -21.93
N PRO A 55 -0.14 5.99 -20.97
CA PRO A 55 1.14 6.70 -20.91
C PRO A 55 2.35 5.76 -20.92
N LEU A 56 3.43 6.12 -21.61
CA LEU A 56 4.64 5.29 -21.72
C LEU A 56 5.24 4.93 -20.37
N ILE A 57 5.19 5.85 -19.40
CA ILE A 57 5.67 5.59 -18.05
C ILE A 57 4.90 4.45 -17.36
N ILE A 58 3.58 4.32 -17.64
CA ILE A 58 2.78 3.22 -17.12
C ILE A 58 3.17 1.91 -17.81
N LYS A 59 3.33 1.91 -19.12
CA LYS A 59 3.81 0.72 -19.85
C LYS A 59 5.14 0.23 -19.30
N PHE A 60 6.07 1.15 -19.03
CA PHE A 60 7.37 0.82 -18.44
C PHE A 60 7.23 0.25 -17.01
N LEU A 61 6.40 0.86 -16.16
CA LEU A 61 6.16 0.35 -14.81
C LEU A 61 5.51 -1.04 -14.82
N LEU A 62 4.55 -1.27 -15.72
CA LEU A 62 3.91 -2.57 -15.88
C LEU A 62 4.90 -3.62 -16.39
N PHE A 63 5.78 -3.26 -17.32
CA PHE A 63 6.87 -4.13 -17.77
C PHE A 63 7.80 -4.50 -16.61
N LEU A 64 8.24 -3.54 -15.80
CA LEU A 64 9.11 -3.78 -14.64
C LEU A 64 8.47 -4.68 -13.58
N THR A 65 7.17 -4.54 -13.34
CA THR A 65 6.48 -5.29 -12.29
C THR A 65 5.84 -6.58 -12.78
N GLY A 66 5.53 -6.69 -14.06
CA GLY A 66 4.84 -7.83 -14.67
C GLY A 66 5.76 -8.82 -15.38
N SER A 67 6.96 -8.41 -15.82
CA SER A 67 7.89 -9.30 -16.53
C SER A 67 8.86 -9.99 -15.58
N ARG A 68 9.28 -11.22 -15.92
CA ARG A 68 10.31 -11.95 -15.15
C ARG A 68 11.63 -11.19 -15.11
N ILE A 69 12.01 -10.53 -16.22
CA ILE A 69 13.23 -9.71 -16.33
C ILE A 69 13.11 -8.48 -15.42
N GLY A 70 11.99 -7.78 -15.46
CA GLY A 70 11.75 -6.60 -14.60
C GLY A 70 11.78 -6.94 -13.12
N ILE A 71 11.11 -8.02 -12.71
CA ILE A 71 11.12 -8.50 -11.32
C ILE A 71 12.52 -8.95 -10.91
N TRP A 72 13.25 -9.64 -11.79
CA TRP A 72 14.64 -10.01 -11.55
C TRP A 72 15.53 -8.78 -11.36
N ALA A 73 15.42 -7.78 -12.23
CA ALA A 73 16.17 -6.53 -12.13
C ALA A 73 15.84 -5.76 -10.84
N LEU A 74 14.58 -5.70 -10.45
CA LEU A 74 14.14 -5.13 -9.16
C LEU A 74 14.67 -5.95 -7.98
N GLY A 75 14.74 -7.27 -8.09
CA GLY A 75 15.21 -8.18 -7.05
C GLY A 75 16.74 -8.26 -6.95
N PHE A 76 17.47 -8.22 -8.07
CA PHE A 76 18.93 -8.31 -8.12
C PHE A 76 19.59 -7.16 -7.35
N LEU A 77 19.08 -5.95 -7.47
CA LEU A 77 19.55 -4.77 -6.75
C LEU A 77 18.98 -4.66 -5.32
N SER A 78 18.18 -5.63 -4.89
CA SER A 78 17.66 -5.64 -3.52
C SER A 78 18.72 -6.24 -2.58
N PRO A 79 19.14 -5.52 -1.54
CA PRO A 79 20.06 -6.05 -0.54
C PRO A 79 19.41 -7.11 0.35
N PHE A 80 18.25 -7.64 -0.06
CA PHE A 80 17.48 -8.53 0.75
C PHE A 80 18.04 -9.95 0.79
N ALA A 81 17.86 -10.49 1.93
CA ALA A 81 18.35 -11.72 2.53
C ALA A 81 18.21 -13.00 1.68
N LYS A 82 18.85 -14.03 2.17
CA LYS A 82 18.73 -15.43 1.73
C LYS A 82 17.26 -15.88 1.77
N ASN A 83 16.87 -16.80 0.90
CA ASN A 83 15.63 -17.55 1.06
C ASN A 83 15.61 -18.18 2.46
N ARG A 84 14.47 -18.11 3.11
CA ARG A 84 14.23 -18.74 4.41
C ARG A 84 12.91 -19.49 4.35
N THR A 85 12.98 -20.78 4.57
CA THR A 85 11.81 -21.63 4.77
C THR A 85 11.73 -21.94 6.25
N SER A 86 10.71 -21.42 6.93
CA SER A 86 10.42 -21.72 8.34
C SER A 86 9.11 -22.51 8.41
N ASP A 87 7.96 -21.85 8.41
CA ASP A 87 6.67 -22.50 8.23
C ASP A 87 6.22 -22.30 6.77
N PRO A 88 6.07 -23.37 5.96
CA PRO A 88 5.61 -23.24 4.58
C PRO A 88 4.16 -22.74 4.48
N LYS A 89 3.42 -22.73 5.58
CA LYS A 89 2.05 -22.24 5.65
C LYS A 89 1.95 -20.72 5.85
N ILE A 90 3.05 -20.03 6.18
CA ILE A 90 3.05 -18.57 6.40
C ILE A 90 4.19 -17.96 5.59
N ASN A 91 3.85 -17.14 4.62
CA ASN A 91 4.79 -16.58 3.66
C ASN A 91 4.77 -15.05 3.65
N LEU A 92 5.96 -14.42 3.71
CA LEU A 92 6.10 -12.98 3.54
C LEU A 92 6.12 -12.61 2.06
N MET A 93 5.19 -11.76 1.67
CA MET A 93 5.23 -11.09 0.37
C MET A 93 6.16 -9.89 0.42
N LEU A 94 7.24 -9.91 -0.37
CA LEU A 94 8.28 -8.87 -0.37
C LEU A 94 7.87 -7.55 -1.08
N GLY A 95 6.77 -7.55 -1.85
CA GLY A 95 6.35 -6.41 -2.66
C GLY A 95 7.35 -6.04 -3.78
N CYS A 96 6.90 -5.87 -5.01
CA CYS A 96 7.78 -5.61 -6.16
C CYS A 96 8.52 -4.26 -6.04
N ILE A 97 7.82 -3.20 -5.63
CA ILE A 97 8.36 -1.85 -5.44
C ILE A 97 9.05 -1.73 -4.07
N GLU A 98 8.43 -2.26 -3.02
CA GLU A 98 8.89 -2.13 -1.65
C GLU A 98 10.27 -2.75 -1.45
N ARG A 99 10.50 -3.97 -1.98
CA ARG A 99 11.80 -4.65 -1.87
C ARG A 99 12.96 -3.83 -2.42
N ARG A 100 12.70 -2.91 -3.34
CA ARG A 100 13.70 -2.06 -3.97
C ARG A 100 13.87 -0.71 -3.27
N ILE A 101 12.76 -0.05 -2.92
CA ILE A 101 12.78 1.31 -2.37
C ILE A 101 12.89 1.30 -0.83
N PHE A 102 12.23 0.36 -0.16
CA PHE A 102 12.15 0.25 1.28
C PHE A 102 12.54 -1.15 1.79
N PRO A 103 13.74 -1.67 1.47
CA PRO A 103 14.13 -3.05 1.81
C PRO A 103 14.19 -3.31 3.32
N LYS A 104 14.28 -2.26 4.14
CA LYS A 104 14.25 -2.37 5.61
C LYS A 104 12.93 -2.93 6.11
N VAL A 105 11.81 -2.63 5.46
CA VAL A 105 10.47 -3.09 5.88
C VAL A 105 10.44 -4.62 5.96
N SER A 106 10.71 -5.29 4.86
CA SER A 106 10.71 -6.76 4.82
C SER A 106 11.80 -7.38 5.71
N LYS A 107 12.95 -6.71 5.85
CA LYS A 107 14.01 -7.14 6.79
C LYS A 107 13.52 -7.09 8.24
N SER A 108 12.81 -6.04 8.61
CA SER A 108 12.22 -5.88 9.94
C SER A 108 11.23 -7.01 10.22
N VAL A 109 10.30 -7.31 9.30
CA VAL A 109 9.38 -8.44 9.46
C VAL A 109 10.16 -9.75 9.63
N ALA A 110 11.15 -10.01 8.77
CA ALA A 110 11.94 -11.24 8.85
C ALA A 110 12.75 -11.37 10.15
N ALA A 111 13.12 -10.27 10.78
CA ALA A 111 13.84 -10.26 12.07
C ALA A 111 12.92 -10.58 13.24
N ILE A 112 11.73 -9.96 13.28
CA ILE A 112 10.80 -10.08 14.41
C ILE A 112 9.83 -11.27 14.31
N ALA A 113 9.66 -11.84 13.11
CA ALA A 113 8.81 -13.01 12.84
C ALA A 113 9.61 -14.13 12.19
N PRO A 114 10.47 -14.86 12.97
CA PRO A 114 11.33 -15.90 12.45
C PRO A 114 10.59 -17.11 11.87
N GLU A 115 9.35 -17.32 12.20
CA GLU A 115 8.48 -18.37 11.69
C GLU A 115 7.99 -18.11 10.25
N VAL A 116 8.02 -16.86 9.77
CA VAL A 116 7.53 -16.52 8.43
C VAL A 116 8.56 -16.88 7.37
N SER A 117 8.13 -17.64 6.37
CA SER A 117 8.95 -18.01 5.22
C SER A 117 9.17 -16.85 4.26
N VAL A 118 10.35 -16.77 3.66
CA VAL A 118 10.73 -15.72 2.70
C VAL A 118 11.23 -16.35 1.41
N CYS A 119 10.53 -16.16 0.31
CA CYS A 119 10.92 -16.55 -1.03
C CYS A 119 11.33 -15.31 -1.84
N LYS A 120 12.56 -15.27 -2.34
CA LYS A 120 13.06 -14.12 -3.13
C LYS A 120 12.51 -14.05 -4.53
N SER A 121 12.26 -15.20 -5.14
CA SER A 121 11.85 -15.30 -6.56
C SER A 121 10.36 -15.10 -6.79
N GLN A 122 9.64 -14.60 -5.79
CA GLN A 122 8.20 -14.35 -5.89
C GLN A 122 7.83 -13.25 -6.88
N SER A 123 6.68 -13.41 -7.50
CA SER A 123 6.08 -12.50 -8.46
C SER A 123 5.52 -11.22 -7.80
N CYS A 124 4.92 -10.33 -8.59
CA CYS A 124 4.18 -9.16 -8.13
C CYS A 124 2.72 -9.52 -7.83
N CYS A 125 2.09 -8.81 -6.88
CA CYS A 125 0.67 -8.98 -6.56
C CYS A 125 -0.32 -8.58 -7.67
N GLY A 126 0.11 -7.83 -8.70
CA GLY A 126 -0.76 -7.39 -9.78
C GLY A 126 -1.57 -6.10 -9.53
N ALA A 127 -1.63 -5.59 -8.29
CA ALA A 127 -2.43 -4.41 -7.97
C ALA A 127 -2.15 -3.19 -8.86
N LEU A 128 -0.88 -2.96 -9.24
CA LEU A 128 -0.53 -1.85 -10.11
C LEU A 128 -1.08 -2.05 -11.53
N ALA A 129 -1.16 -3.28 -12.02
CA ALA A 129 -1.75 -3.61 -13.31
C ALA A 129 -3.26 -3.35 -13.28
N ALA A 130 -3.99 -3.91 -12.32
CA ALA A 130 -5.43 -3.72 -12.16
C ALA A 130 -5.80 -2.23 -12.06
N HIS A 131 -5.11 -1.46 -11.22
CA HIS A 131 -5.38 -0.02 -11.06
C HIS A 131 -5.09 0.83 -12.30
N ASN A 132 -4.32 0.31 -13.25
CA ASN A 132 -3.95 1.00 -14.49
C ASN A 132 -4.60 0.40 -15.74
N GLY A 133 -5.75 -0.26 -15.61
CA GLY A 133 -6.55 -0.76 -16.72
C GLY A 133 -5.95 -2.01 -17.38
N GLU A 134 -5.39 -2.90 -16.59
CA GLU A 134 -5.02 -4.27 -16.96
C GLU A 134 -5.59 -5.22 -15.89
N LEU A 135 -6.92 -5.23 -15.79
CA LEU A 135 -7.62 -5.91 -14.70
C LEU A 135 -7.34 -7.42 -14.70
N GLU A 136 -7.51 -8.07 -15.84
CA GLU A 136 -7.29 -9.52 -15.96
C GLU A 136 -5.81 -9.89 -15.75
N LEU A 137 -4.89 -9.11 -16.33
CA LEU A 137 -3.45 -9.28 -16.05
C LEU A 137 -3.16 -9.18 -14.55
N GLY A 138 -3.76 -8.19 -13.87
CA GLY A 138 -3.62 -8.02 -12.43
C GLY A 138 -4.11 -9.23 -11.63
N LYS A 139 -5.26 -9.78 -12.00
CA LYS A 139 -5.83 -11.01 -11.40
C LYS A 139 -4.94 -12.23 -11.64
N ASP A 140 -4.43 -12.41 -12.85
CA ASP A 140 -3.55 -13.54 -13.19
C ASP A 140 -2.22 -13.46 -12.45
N MET A 141 -1.66 -12.25 -12.30
CA MET A 141 -0.47 -12.03 -11.48
C MET A 141 -0.72 -12.38 -10.00
N ALA A 142 -1.88 -12.03 -9.46
CA ALA A 142 -2.27 -12.36 -8.09
C ALA A 142 -2.41 -13.88 -7.89
N LYS A 143 -3.09 -14.59 -8.81
CA LYS A 143 -3.21 -16.04 -8.79
C LYS A 143 -1.84 -16.72 -8.82
N LYS A 144 -0.97 -16.30 -9.76
CA LYS A 144 0.39 -16.81 -9.86
C LYS A 144 1.19 -16.63 -8.57
N LEU A 145 1.11 -15.44 -7.95
CA LEU A 145 1.74 -15.20 -6.66
C LEU A 145 1.16 -16.09 -5.57
N GLY A 146 -0.16 -16.32 -5.59
CA GLY A 146 -0.86 -17.24 -4.69
C GLY A 146 -0.38 -18.69 -4.81
N ASP A 147 0.00 -19.13 -6.03
CA ASP A 147 0.59 -20.45 -6.28
C ASP A 147 2.04 -20.54 -5.80
N GLU A 148 2.79 -19.44 -5.93
CA GLU A 148 4.18 -19.34 -5.45
C GLU A 148 4.28 -19.27 -3.91
N LEU A 149 3.28 -18.70 -3.24
CA LEU A 149 3.21 -18.49 -1.79
C LEU A 149 2.02 -19.23 -1.19
N GLN A 150 2.19 -20.52 -0.95
CA GLN A 150 1.12 -21.36 -0.40
C GLN A 150 0.76 -20.97 1.05
N GLY A 151 -0.48 -21.24 1.48
CA GLY A 151 -0.97 -20.91 2.81
C GLY A 151 -1.27 -19.42 3.00
N THR A 152 -1.00 -18.90 4.19
CA THR A 152 -1.23 -17.50 4.54
C THR A 152 -0.15 -16.59 3.96
N ILE A 153 -0.55 -15.55 3.25
CA ILE A 153 0.33 -14.52 2.71
C ILE A 153 0.29 -13.30 3.63
N VAL A 154 1.41 -13.00 4.27
CA VAL A 154 1.61 -11.78 5.05
C VAL A 154 2.21 -10.72 4.14
N THR A 155 1.58 -9.56 4.03
CA THR A 155 2.07 -8.43 3.22
C THR A 155 2.20 -7.17 4.05
N THR A 156 3.19 -6.35 3.74
CA THR A 156 3.46 -5.05 4.37
C THR A 156 2.86 -3.87 3.60
N ALA A 157 2.07 -4.15 2.54
CA ALA A 157 1.53 -3.13 1.67
C ALA A 157 0.01 -3.24 1.55
N GLY A 158 -0.73 -2.33 2.16
CA GLY A 158 -2.20 -2.33 2.18
C GLY A 158 -2.85 -2.38 0.79
N GLY A 159 -2.22 -1.76 -0.24
CA GLY A 159 -2.70 -1.89 -1.62
C GLY A 159 -2.54 -3.30 -2.19
N CYS A 160 -1.43 -3.98 -1.87
CA CYS A 160 -1.23 -5.38 -2.24
C CYS A 160 -2.17 -6.29 -1.47
N ALA A 161 -2.35 -6.05 -0.16
CA ALA A 161 -3.26 -6.81 0.69
C ALA A 161 -4.69 -6.80 0.13
N ALA A 162 -5.21 -5.62 -0.17
CA ALA A 162 -6.57 -5.46 -0.67
C ALA A 162 -6.78 -6.18 -2.02
N HIS A 163 -5.83 -6.02 -2.97
CA HIS A 163 -5.93 -6.69 -4.27
C HIS A 163 -5.80 -8.21 -4.16
N LEU A 164 -4.83 -8.71 -3.40
CA LEU A 164 -4.67 -10.15 -3.19
C LEU A 164 -5.89 -10.76 -2.48
N SER A 165 -6.45 -10.07 -1.48
CA SER A 165 -7.67 -10.51 -0.77
C SER A 165 -8.87 -10.62 -1.70
N SER A 166 -9.02 -9.69 -2.66
CA SER A 166 -10.13 -9.75 -3.62
C SER A 166 -10.02 -10.90 -4.63
N VAL A 167 -8.80 -11.39 -4.90
CA VAL A 167 -8.55 -12.46 -5.89
C VAL A 167 -8.38 -13.83 -5.24
N LEU A 168 -7.67 -13.91 -4.11
CA LEU A 168 -7.30 -15.18 -3.46
C LEU A 168 -8.19 -15.53 -2.26
N GLY A 169 -9.04 -14.60 -1.84
CA GLY A 169 -9.85 -14.72 -0.62
C GLY A 169 -9.22 -14.05 0.60
N ARG A 170 -10.08 -13.52 1.46
CA ARG A 170 -9.70 -12.76 2.65
C ARG A 170 -8.93 -13.60 3.67
N ASP A 171 -9.26 -14.87 3.79
CA ASP A 171 -8.65 -15.79 4.77
C ASP A 171 -7.19 -16.12 4.44
N ARG A 172 -6.81 -16.02 3.18
CA ARG A 172 -5.44 -16.28 2.72
C ARG A 172 -4.48 -15.09 2.90
N VAL A 173 -5.00 -13.87 3.05
CA VAL A 173 -4.18 -12.66 2.99
C VAL A 173 -4.35 -11.85 4.26
N LYS A 174 -3.23 -11.57 4.92
CA LYS A 174 -3.17 -10.68 6.08
C LYS A 174 -2.20 -9.54 5.82
N GLU A 175 -2.61 -8.32 6.11
CA GLU A 175 -1.64 -7.23 6.24
C GLU A 175 -0.85 -7.41 7.54
N PHE A 176 0.39 -6.91 7.58
CA PHE A 176 1.29 -7.09 8.72
C PHE A 176 0.66 -6.70 10.06
N SER A 177 -0.13 -5.64 10.10
CA SER A 177 -0.80 -5.23 11.34
C SER A 177 -1.80 -6.27 11.87
N GLU A 178 -2.54 -6.92 10.99
CA GLU A 178 -3.46 -8.00 11.38
C GLU A 178 -2.70 -9.24 11.88
N TYR A 179 -1.58 -9.53 11.22
CA TYR A 179 -0.73 -10.64 11.62
C TYR A 179 -0.05 -10.41 12.98
N TRP A 180 0.27 -9.15 13.31
CA TRP A 180 1.05 -8.77 14.49
C TRP A 180 0.21 -8.29 15.67
N ALA A 181 -1.04 -7.85 15.48
CA ALA A 181 -1.84 -7.15 16.50
C ALA A 181 -1.97 -7.87 17.84
N ASP A 182 -2.09 -9.20 17.82
CA ASP A 182 -2.24 -9.99 19.05
C ASP A 182 -0.92 -10.31 19.75
N ARG A 183 0.22 -10.03 19.11
CA ARG A 183 1.57 -10.24 19.65
C ARG A 183 2.11 -9.02 20.41
N SER A 184 1.43 -7.88 20.34
CA SER A 184 1.92 -6.59 20.84
C SER A 184 1.54 -6.29 22.30
N SER A 185 0.97 -7.24 23.03
CA SER A 185 0.28 -6.98 24.32
C SER A 185 1.16 -6.60 25.52
N ASN A 186 2.52 -6.73 25.45
CA ASN A 186 3.41 -6.43 26.58
C ASN A 186 4.72 -5.75 26.17
N SER A 187 4.70 -4.92 25.14
CA SER A 187 5.89 -4.25 24.64
C SER A 187 6.29 -3.06 25.51
N LYS A 188 7.61 -2.87 25.72
CA LYS A 188 8.13 -1.66 26.36
C LYS A 188 7.92 -0.46 25.42
N LYS A 189 7.51 0.68 25.98
CA LYS A 189 7.38 1.92 25.20
C LYS A 189 8.75 2.41 24.72
N LEU A 190 8.77 2.86 23.47
CA LEU A 190 9.95 3.49 22.88
C LEU A 190 10.15 4.90 23.42
N GLU A 191 11.36 5.19 23.84
CA GLU A 191 11.73 6.51 24.37
C GLU A 191 12.78 7.19 23.51
N LEU A 192 12.70 8.50 23.41
CA LEU A 192 13.67 9.37 22.78
C LEU A 192 13.90 10.57 23.69
N ASN A 193 15.16 10.80 24.08
CA ASN A 193 15.54 11.91 24.98
C ASN A 193 14.72 11.93 26.30
N GLY A 194 14.50 10.77 26.92
CA GLY A 194 13.81 10.63 28.20
C GLY A 194 12.28 10.79 28.15
N ARG A 195 11.68 10.79 26.97
CA ARG A 195 10.22 10.78 26.79
C ARG A 195 9.75 9.71 25.81
N VAL A 196 8.54 9.23 25.99
CA VAL A 196 7.90 8.33 25.02
C VAL A 196 7.78 9.04 23.66
N ILE A 197 8.11 8.34 22.59
CA ILE A 197 8.01 8.90 21.23
C ILE A 197 6.56 9.15 20.85
N ARG A 198 6.32 10.25 20.12
CA ARG A 198 5.02 10.66 19.57
C ARG A 198 4.90 10.19 18.13
N VAL A 199 3.92 9.36 17.88
CA VAL A 199 3.74 8.68 16.58
C VAL A 199 2.37 8.97 16.00
N GLY A 200 2.34 9.54 14.79
CA GLY A 200 1.11 9.64 14.01
C GLY A 200 0.94 8.45 13.07
N PHE A 201 -0.30 8.07 12.78
CA PHE A 201 -0.58 7.02 11.82
C PHE A 201 -1.29 7.55 10.58
N GLN A 202 -0.78 7.20 9.39
CA GLN A 202 -1.45 7.41 8.10
C GLN A 202 -2.11 6.12 7.67
N ASP A 203 -3.42 6.07 7.67
CA ASP A 203 -4.16 4.94 7.13
C ASP A 203 -3.82 4.70 5.65
N SER A 204 -3.65 3.45 5.27
CA SER A 204 -3.70 3.05 3.86
C SER A 204 -5.16 2.99 3.43
N CYS A 205 -5.53 3.79 2.43
CA CYS A 205 -6.92 3.85 1.95
C CYS A 205 -7.45 2.48 1.49
N HIS A 206 -6.63 1.68 0.80
CA HIS A 206 -7.01 0.34 0.38
C HIS A 206 -7.16 -0.63 1.56
N LEU A 207 -6.28 -0.54 2.56
CA LEU A 207 -6.38 -1.36 3.75
C LEU A 207 -7.63 -1.01 4.55
N LYS A 208 -7.85 0.28 4.81
CA LYS A 208 -9.01 0.76 5.56
C LYS A 208 -10.32 0.53 4.81
N ASN A 209 -10.45 1.05 3.59
CA ASN A 209 -11.71 1.05 2.85
C ASN A 209 -11.96 -0.27 2.11
N GLY A 210 -10.90 -1.01 1.75
CA GLY A 210 -10.99 -2.27 1.01
C GLY A 210 -11.00 -3.52 1.89
N MET A 211 -10.42 -3.46 3.10
CA MET A 211 -10.31 -4.61 4.00
C MET A 211 -10.90 -4.35 5.40
N GLY A 212 -11.30 -3.13 5.72
CA GLY A 212 -11.82 -2.77 7.04
C GLY A 212 -10.76 -2.67 8.14
N VAL A 213 -9.47 -2.74 7.80
CA VAL A 213 -8.36 -2.77 8.76
C VAL A 213 -7.87 -1.35 9.05
N SER A 214 -8.02 -0.91 10.27
CA SER A 214 -7.61 0.42 10.75
C SER A 214 -7.32 0.43 12.27
N ALA A 215 -7.93 -0.46 13.02
CA ALA A 215 -7.75 -0.58 14.47
C ALA A 215 -6.43 -1.28 14.83
N GLU A 216 -6.04 -2.30 14.08
CA GLU A 216 -4.88 -3.13 14.33
C GLU A 216 -3.57 -2.33 14.33
N PRO A 217 -3.28 -1.47 13.32
CA PRO A 217 -2.09 -0.61 13.37
C PRO A 217 -2.08 0.30 14.58
N ARG A 218 -3.23 0.85 14.97
CA ARG A 218 -3.37 1.74 16.15
C ARG A 218 -3.13 1.00 17.45
N LYS A 219 -3.67 -0.22 17.59
CA LYS A 219 -3.42 -1.11 18.74
C LYS A 219 -1.91 -1.35 18.91
N ILE A 220 -1.21 -1.69 17.84
CA ILE A 220 0.24 -1.93 17.84
C ILE A 220 0.99 -0.65 18.23
N ILE A 221 0.71 0.48 17.60
CA ILE A 221 1.40 1.75 17.87
C ILE A 221 1.18 2.17 19.32
N SER A 222 -0.06 2.09 19.83
CA SER A 222 -0.40 2.46 21.20
C SER A 222 0.28 1.58 22.24
N SER A 223 0.65 0.33 21.92
CA SER A 223 1.39 -0.53 22.83
C SER A 223 2.86 -0.13 23.00
N ILE A 224 3.47 0.54 21.99
CA ILE A 224 4.91 0.83 21.95
C ILE A 224 5.26 2.32 21.86
N ALA A 225 4.29 3.20 21.68
CA ALA A 225 4.48 4.64 21.52
C ALA A 225 3.28 5.44 22.06
N ASP A 226 3.39 6.75 22.03
CA ASP A 226 2.27 7.67 22.25
C ASP A 226 1.62 7.97 20.88
N LEU A 227 0.46 7.35 20.65
CA LEU A 227 -0.29 7.51 19.41
C LEU A 227 -1.00 8.86 19.39
N ILE A 228 -0.66 9.68 18.43
CA ILE A 228 -1.31 10.98 18.16
C ILE A 228 -2.11 10.86 16.86
N GLU A 229 -3.42 10.95 16.93
CA GLU A 229 -4.26 10.89 15.74
C GLU A 229 -4.03 12.11 14.84
N ILE A 230 -3.70 11.84 13.58
CA ILE A 230 -3.60 12.88 12.55
C ILE A 230 -5.01 13.23 12.08
N PRO A 231 -5.41 14.50 12.06
CA PRO A 231 -6.69 14.89 11.46
C PRO A 231 -6.83 14.29 10.07
N ASN A 232 -7.98 13.73 9.76
CA ASN A 232 -8.24 13.04 8.49
C ASN A 232 -7.18 11.98 8.13
N ALA A 233 -6.70 11.18 9.10
CA ALA A 233 -5.72 10.10 8.87
C ALA A 233 -6.14 9.15 7.74
N GLY A 234 -7.45 8.87 7.61
CA GLY A 234 -8.02 8.03 6.56
C GLY A 234 -8.10 8.68 5.17
N GLY A 235 -7.86 9.98 5.05
CA GLY A 235 -7.81 10.67 3.77
C GLY A 235 -6.62 10.20 2.92
N CYS A 236 -6.80 10.16 1.60
CA CYS A 236 -5.77 9.68 0.67
C CYS A 236 -4.47 10.49 0.79
N CYS A 237 -3.34 9.81 0.73
CA CYS A 237 -2.00 10.45 0.70
C CYS A 237 -1.63 11.03 -0.68
N GLY A 238 -2.49 10.90 -1.69
CA GLY A 238 -2.25 11.39 -3.05
C GLY A 238 -1.29 10.53 -3.89
N ALA A 239 -0.71 9.46 -3.35
CA ALA A 239 0.21 8.60 -4.11
C ALA A 239 -0.51 7.80 -5.21
N ALA A 240 -1.57 7.08 -4.85
CA ALA A 240 -2.48 6.33 -5.71
C ALA A 240 -1.77 5.60 -6.87
N GLY A 241 -0.80 4.75 -6.53
CA GLY A 241 -0.01 4.00 -7.51
C GLY A 241 0.75 4.93 -8.47
N SER A 242 0.33 4.97 -9.72
CA SER A 242 0.93 5.80 -10.76
C SER A 242 0.42 7.26 -10.78
N TYR A 243 -0.67 7.56 -10.07
CA TYR A 243 -1.33 8.88 -10.09
C TYR A 243 -0.36 10.03 -9.77
N SER A 244 0.43 9.89 -8.71
CA SER A 244 1.39 10.93 -8.32
C SER A 244 2.50 11.19 -9.36
N LEU A 245 2.70 10.29 -10.32
CA LEU A 245 3.61 10.48 -11.44
C LEU A 245 2.93 11.21 -12.61
N LEU A 246 1.66 10.93 -12.85
CA LEU A 246 0.87 11.48 -13.94
C LEU A 246 0.22 12.82 -13.57
N GLN A 247 -0.36 12.91 -12.40
CA GLN A 247 -1.16 14.04 -11.90
C GLN A 247 -0.43 14.76 -10.73
N LYS A 248 0.82 15.17 -10.95
CA LYS A 248 1.71 15.71 -9.90
C LYS A 248 1.11 16.89 -9.12
N LYS A 249 0.44 17.80 -9.82
CA LYS A 249 -0.19 19.00 -9.19
C LYS A 249 -1.35 18.59 -8.29
N ALA A 250 -2.27 17.79 -8.81
CA ALA A 250 -3.42 17.30 -8.05
C ALA A 250 -3.02 16.43 -6.87
N SER A 251 -2.03 15.54 -7.06
CA SER A 251 -1.45 14.71 -5.98
C SER A 251 -0.93 15.55 -4.80
N ARG A 252 -0.24 16.67 -5.10
CA ARG A 252 0.24 17.61 -4.07
C ARG A 252 -0.89 18.35 -3.37
N GLN A 253 -1.94 18.74 -4.10
CA GLN A 253 -3.11 19.37 -3.50
C GLN A 253 -3.82 18.43 -2.53
N VAL A 254 -3.91 17.15 -2.87
CA VAL A 254 -4.54 16.13 -2.01
C VAL A 254 -3.78 15.94 -0.70
N ILE A 255 -2.45 15.91 -0.71
CA ILE A 255 -1.66 15.68 0.51
C ILE A 255 -1.40 16.95 1.33
N ALA A 256 -1.52 18.13 0.76
CA ALA A 256 -1.13 19.39 1.40
C ALA A 256 -1.78 19.64 2.78
N PRO A 257 -3.10 19.43 3.00
CA PRO A 257 -3.70 19.57 4.32
C PRO A 257 -3.05 18.65 5.35
N LYS A 258 -2.80 17.40 4.99
CA LYS A 258 -2.17 16.41 5.87
C LYS A 258 -0.74 16.80 6.29
N ILE A 259 0.04 17.37 5.36
CA ILE A 259 1.38 17.89 5.68
C ILE A 259 1.29 19.05 6.68
N ALA A 260 0.28 19.93 6.55
CA ALA A 260 0.03 21.00 7.52
C ALA A 260 -0.32 20.45 8.90
N ASP A 261 -1.20 19.45 8.98
CA ASP A 261 -1.57 18.79 10.23
C ASP A 261 -0.35 18.12 10.89
N ILE A 262 0.44 17.34 10.15
CA ILE A 262 1.65 16.69 10.66
C ILE A 262 2.64 17.73 11.21
N LYS A 263 2.78 18.86 10.53
CA LYS A 263 3.68 19.95 10.97
C LYS A 263 3.25 20.54 12.31
N SER A 264 1.94 20.66 12.57
CA SER A 264 1.41 21.23 13.83
C SER A 264 1.49 20.27 15.01
N LEU A 265 1.51 18.95 14.77
CA LEU A 265 1.44 17.93 15.81
C LEU A 265 2.75 17.60 16.50
N ASN A 266 3.92 18.11 16.02
CA ASN A 266 5.25 17.82 16.56
C ASN A 266 5.51 16.33 16.80
N LEU A 267 5.28 15.51 15.77
CA LEU A 267 5.49 14.06 15.80
C LEU A 267 6.97 13.72 15.60
N ASP A 268 7.45 12.69 16.30
CA ASP A 268 8.76 12.08 16.03
C ASP A 268 8.70 11.24 14.75
N TYR A 269 7.61 10.48 14.60
CA TYR A 269 7.38 9.63 13.44
C TYR A 269 5.95 9.74 12.91
N VAL A 270 5.81 9.55 11.59
CA VAL A 270 4.55 9.13 10.96
C VAL A 270 4.73 7.72 10.46
N VAL A 271 3.85 6.83 10.91
CA VAL A 271 3.82 5.42 10.51
C VAL A 271 2.87 5.22 9.34
N THR A 272 3.30 4.39 8.42
CA THR A 272 2.51 3.96 7.24
C THR A 272 2.55 2.46 7.10
N VAL A 273 1.62 1.92 6.31
CA VAL A 273 1.53 0.49 5.94
C VAL A 273 1.37 0.33 4.42
N ASN A 274 1.98 1.24 3.64
CA ASN A 274 1.92 1.17 2.18
C ASN A 274 3.08 1.95 1.53
N PRO A 275 3.90 1.36 0.65
CA PRO A 275 5.10 1.99 0.09
C PRO A 275 4.80 3.26 -0.72
N GLY A 276 3.64 3.34 -1.38
CA GLY A 276 3.22 4.55 -2.08
C GLY A 276 3.01 5.72 -1.13
N CYS A 277 2.33 5.49 -0.01
CA CYS A 277 2.10 6.49 1.05
C CYS A 277 3.41 6.90 1.71
N THR A 278 4.29 5.95 2.02
CA THR A 278 5.63 6.22 2.58
C THR A 278 6.41 7.18 1.68
N ARG A 279 6.54 6.84 0.39
CA ARG A 279 7.27 7.67 -0.58
C ARG A 279 6.68 9.09 -0.69
N GLN A 280 5.36 9.20 -0.74
CA GLN A 280 4.67 10.48 -0.89
C GLN A 280 4.89 11.36 0.35
N LEU A 281 4.70 10.82 1.55
CA LEU A 281 4.92 11.53 2.81
C LEU A 281 6.39 11.95 2.96
N VAL A 282 7.36 11.06 2.74
CA VAL A 282 8.80 11.40 2.78
C VAL A 282 9.10 12.57 1.86
N THR A 283 8.58 12.54 0.63
CA THR A 283 8.84 13.59 -0.36
C THR A 283 8.24 14.94 0.06
N GLU A 284 6.98 14.95 0.49
CA GLU A 284 6.28 16.21 0.77
C GLU A 284 6.65 16.80 2.15
N LEU A 285 6.93 15.98 3.17
CA LEU A 285 7.49 16.45 4.45
C LEU A 285 8.87 17.08 4.26
N LYS A 286 9.74 16.45 3.46
CA LYS A 286 11.05 17.02 3.10
C LYS A 286 10.90 18.37 2.40
N ARG A 287 9.95 18.48 1.44
CA ARG A 287 9.66 19.76 0.74
C ARG A 287 9.15 20.84 1.70
N ALA A 288 8.32 20.47 2.64
CA ALA A 288 7.78 21.37 3.67
C ALA A 288 8.76 21.66 4.81
N LYS A 289 10.00 21.11 4.76
CA LYS A 289 11.02 21.20 5.81
C LYS A 289 10.53 20.76 7.20
N VAL A 290 9.63 19.77 7.24
CA VAL A 290 9.15 19.14 8.47
C VAL A 290 10.14 18.06 8.90
N LYS A 291 10.52 18.04 10.19
CA LYS A 291 11.54 17.11 10.73
C LYS A 291 11.01 15.72 11.05
N THR A 292 9.69 15.54 11.10
CA THR A 292 9.05 14.25 11.38
C THR A 292 9.52 13.18 10.40
N LYS A 293 9.95 12.04 10.89
CA LYS A 293 10.41 10.91 10.08
C LYS A 293 9.22 10.04 9.67
N VAL A 294 9.30 9.46 8.48
CA VAL A 294 8.29 8.48 8.00
C VAL A 294 8.91 7.10 8.03
N ILE A 295 8.24 6.15 8.69
CA ILE A 295 8.67 4.75 8.78
C ILE A 295 7.49 3.81 8.55
N HIS A 296 7.79 2.57 8.24
CA HIS A 296 6.76 1.53 8.17
C HIS A 296 6.46 0.96 9.57
N LEU A 297 5.22 0.47 9.79
CA LEU A 297 4.83 -0.14 11.06
C LEU A 297 5.76 -1.28 11.49
N ALA A 298 6.19 -2.13 10.55
CA ALA A 298 7.12 -3.21 10.84
C ALA A 298 8.51 -2.71 11.31
N GLU A 299 8.97 -1.57 10.80
CA GLU A 299 10.21 -0.95 11.24
C GLU A 299 10.07 -0.40 12.67
N LEU A 300 8.91 0.21 12.99
CA LEU A 300 8.62 0.69 14.35
C LEU A 300 8.59 -0.46 15.36
N VAL A 301 7.91 -1.57 15.02
CA VAL A 301 7.86 -2.77 15.85
C VAL A 301 9.25 -3.37 16.06
N ALA A 302 10.10 -3.37 15.03
CA ALA A 302 11.46 -3.89 15.12
C ALA A 302 12.40 -3.04 15.99
N MET A 303 12.01 -1.84 16.42
CA MET A 303 12.77 -1.03 17.35
C MET A 303 12.64 -1.48 18.81
N VAL A 304 11.61 -2.26 19.14
CA VAL A 304 11.33 -2.75 20.52
C VAL A 304 11.64 -4.23 20.69
N ASN A 305 11.87 -4.95 19.59
CA ASN A 305 12.22 -6.37 19.57
C ASN A 305 13.66 -6.55 19.10
#